data_e1c395378baf5f6a12ac7cef84facd30
#
_entry.id   e1c395378baf5f6a12ac7cef84facd30
#
_cell.length_a   1.000
_cell.length_b   1.000
_cell.length_c   1.000
_cell.angle_alpha   90.00
_cell.angle_beta   90.00
_cell.angle_gamma   90.00
#
_symmetry.space_group_name_H-M   'P 1'
#
loop_
_entity.id
_entity.type
_entity.pdbx_description
1 polymer ?
#
loop_
_entity_poly.entity_id
_entity_poly.type
_entity_poly.pdbx_seq_one_letter_code
_entity_poly.pdbx_strand_id
1 'polypeptide(L)'
;MENSLLSKLYLLRQPHFVCLLIANILWDLSAYYLIPLGLFNHYPHIIQASQQALYMLFFGVGLFALGAFNNYLVQVYRRRTICIVSQICFFIVFALHLYVTETMSAPLNYVLRFAMGAFWGLSKMVLAGTLITDKCKSADRSLANEYISWTSRLSFPLAFILYFGVARFLISGVLFVPIITVGLSIFLLLCVKFPFRVPYEEVKRCSLDRFFHLKDVALFAITIFITFIVGLLFAQVGQIPLSFLFFVGLLLSFVRLFFQVETRLLKKELLIESILFLGFLAGSILSENALLTNFCYVFLGMTVGNLGRILQQFFTLSVSHAERSTAQNTFILGRELGLYVGLFVGWFFTFNRVSLLLLFLCSVVAMGVLVLCKIKASE
;
A
#
# COMPACT_ATOMS: atom_id res chain seq x y z
N MET A 1 27.11 8.88 13.94
CA MET A 1 26.07 7.84 14.02
C MET A 1 24.96 8.19 15.02
N GLU A 2 25.26 8.56 16.26
CA GLU A 2 24.24 8.92 17.26
C GLU A 2 23.30 10.06 16.84
N ASN A 3 23.82 11.13 16.25
CA ASN A 3 23.01 12.27 15.80
C ASN A 3 22.00 11.88 14.71
N SER A 4 22.31 10.88 13.86
CA SER A 4 21.38 10.43 12.82
C SER A 4 20.26 9.55 13.36
N LEU A 5 20.51 8.72 14.35
CA LEU A 5 19.52 7.90 15.03
C LEU A 5 18.54 8.77 15.84
N LEU A 6 19.08 9.73 16.60
CA LEU A 6 18.29 10.66 17.40
C LEU A 6 17.38 11.52 16.54
N SER A 7 17.85 11.99 15.37
CA SER A 7 17.02 12.75 14.44
C SER A 7 15.88 11.91 13.85
N LYS A 8 16.13 10.65 13.53
CA LYS A 8 15.08 9.73 13.05
C LYS A 8 14.04 9.43 14.13
N LEU A 9 14.46 9.21 15.37
CA LEU A 9 13.56 8.95 16.49
C LEU A 9 12.78 10.20 16.96
N TYR A 10 13.26 11.40 16.66
CA TYR A 10 12.62 12.65 17.10
C TYR A 10 11.17 12.77 16.61
N LEU A 11 10.87 12.41 15.35
CA LEU A 11 9.50 12.44 14.83
C LEU A 11 8.57 11.48 15.57
N LEU A 12 9.06 10.31 15.97
CA LEU A 12 8.29 9.32 16.72
C LEU A 12 8.02 9.73 18.19
N ARG A 13 8.67 10.79 18.67
CA ARG A 13 8.38 11.39 19.98
C ARG A 13 7.25 12.44 19.92
N GLN A 14 6.84 12.86 18.72
CA GLN A 14 5.77 13.84 18.55
C GLN A 14 4.41 13.15 18.59
N PRO A 15 3.56 13.40 19.63
CA PRO A 15 2.32 12.65 19.82
C PRO A 15 1.35 12.82 18.66
N HIS A 16 1.23 14.01 18.10
CA HIS A 16 0.36 14.27 16.94
C HIS A 16 0.80 13.51 15.68
N PHE A 17 2.12 13.40 15.45
CA PHE A 17 2.65 12.64 14.33
C PHE A 17 2.38 11.15 14.50
N VAL A 18 2.63 10.60 15.69
CA VAL A 18 2.36 9.19 16.01
C VAL A 18 0.87 8.86 15.90
N CYS A 19 -0.02 9.72 16.42
CA CYS A 19 -1.46 9.56 16.28
C CYS A 19 -1.87 9.44 14.80
N LEU A 20 -1.31 10.29 13.92
CA LEU A 20 -1.61 10.25 12.49
C LEU A 20 -1.01 9.03 11.79
N LEU A 21 0.19 8.56 12.21
CA LEU A 21 0.75 7.31 11.70
C LEU A 21 -0.11 6.10 12.10
N ILE A 22 -0.58 6.05 13.35
CA ILE A 22 -1.49 4.99 13.81
C ILE A 22 -2.82 5.07 13.05
N ALA A 23 -3.38 6.27 12.85
CA ALA A 23 -4.57 6.45 12.03
C ALA A 23 -4.36 5.94 10.60
N ASN A 24 -3.16 6.15 10.00
CA ASN A 24 -2.80 5.62 8.69
C ASN A 24 -2.71 4.09 8.67
N ILE A 25 -2.11 3.47 9.70
CA ILE A 25 -2.07 2.00 9.84
C ILE A 25 -3.48 1.43 9.92
N LEU A 26 -4.33 1.99 10.78
CA LEU A 26 -5.72 1.55 10.96
C LEU A 26 -6.53 1.70 9.68
N TRP A 27 -6.32 2.81 8.95
CA TRP A 27 -6.94 3.05 7.65
C TRP A 27 -6.49 2.03 6.61
N ASP A 28 -5.21 1.72 6.53
CA ASP A 28 -4.67 0.71 5.64
C ASP A 28 -5.18 -0.69 6.00
N LEU A 29 -5.23 -1.02 7.29
CA LEU A 29 -5.78 -2.28 7.77
C LEU A 29 -7.23 -2.47 7.37
N SER A 30 -8.06 -1.42 7.38
CA SER A 30 -9.47 -1.51 6.99
C SER A 30 -9.65 -2.01 5.54
N ALA A 31 -8.76 -1.60 4.63
CA ALA A 31 -8.81 -2.03 3.23
C ALA A 31 -8.13 -3.39 3.01
N TYR A 32 -6.92 -3.56 3.55
CA TYR A 32 -6.18 -4.81 3.34
C TYR A 32 -6.84 -6.01 4.02
N TYR A 33 -7.58 -5.79 5.10
CA TYR A 33 -8.35 -6.85 5.76
C TYR A 33 -9.47 -7.43 4.89
N LEU A 34 -9.97 -6.66 3.90
CA LEU A 34 -10.93 -7.16 2.93
C LEU A 34 -10.36 -8.25 2.03
N ILE A 35 -9.04 -8.35 1.91
CA ILE A 35 -8.35 -9.33 1.07
C ILE A 35 -8.48 -10.73 1.67
N PRO A 36 -7.97 -11.02 2.89
CA PRO A 36 -8.15 -12.33 3.50
C PRO A 36 -9.62 -12.63 3.83
N LEU A 37 -10.43 -11.62 4.13
CA LEU A 37 -11.87 -11.78 4.33
C LEU A 37 -12.55 -12.36 3.09
N GLY A 38 -12.16 -11.91 1.89
CA GLY A 38 -12.64 -12.46 0.63
C GLY A 38 -12.04 -13.83 0.30
N LEU A 39 -10.72 -14.04 0.54
CA LEU A 39 -10.02 -15.28 0.25
C LEU A 39 -10.60 -16.50 0.97
N PHE A 40 -10.92 -16.33 2.25
CA PHE A 40 -11.28 -17.46 3.12
C PHE A 40 -12.80 -17.64 3.30
N ASN A 41 -13.60 -17.04 2.38
CA ASN A 41 -15.05 -17.28 2.26
C ASN A 41 -15.83 -17.16 3.57
N HIS A 42 -15.51 -16.20 4.42
CA HIS A 42 -16.33 -15.90 5.59
C HIS A 42 -17.58 -15.06 5.25
N TYR A 43 -17.86 -14.87 3.95
CA TYR A 43 -19.17 -14.42 3.50
C TYR A 43 -20.14 -15.62 3.50
N PRO A 44 -21.38 -15.42 3.95
CA PRO A 44 -22.35 -16.50 4.13
C PRO A 44 -22.76 -17.22 2.84
N HIS A 45 -22.38 -16.72 1.67
CA HIS A 45 -22.61 -17.35 0.37
C HIS A 45 -21.30 -17.66 -0.33
N ILE A 46 -21.21 -18.88 -0.89
CA ILE A 46 -20.03 -19.36 -1.66
C ILE A 46 -19.84 -18.48 -2.89
N ILE A 47 -19.03 -17.45 -2.76
CA ILE A 47 -18.65 -16.59 -3.88
C ILE A 47 -17.53 -17.29 -4.65
N GLN A 48 -17.70 -17.48 -5.96
CA GLN A 48 -16.67 -18.09 -6.79
C GLN A 48 -15.35 -17.30 -6.75
N ALA A 49 -14.22 -17.97 -6.82
CA ALA A 49 -12.89 -17.35 -6.79
C ALA A 49 -12.74 -16.24 -7.87
N SER A 50 -13.33 -16.44 -9.05
CA SER A 50 -13.36 -15.45 -10.13
C SER A 50 -14.10 -14.17 -9.76
N GLN A 51 -15.19 -14.26 -8.98
CA GLN A 51 -15.92 -13.08 -8.51
C GLN A 51 -15.12 -12.31 -7.45
N GLN A 52 -14.44 -13.02 -6.56
CA GLN A 52 -13.54 -12.39 -5.58
C GLN A 52 -12.38 -11.68 -6.26
N ALA A 53 -11.82 -12.28 -7.28
CA ALA A 53 -10.79 -11.65 -8.11
C ALA A 53 -11.28 -10.32 -8.71
N LEU A 54 -12.48 -10.32 -9.30
CA LEU A 54 -13.10 -9.12 -9.85
C LEU A 54 -13.35 -8.05 -8.76
N TYR A 55 -13.75 -8.43 -7.54
CA TYR A 55 -13.91 -7.49 -6.44
C TYR A 55 -12.60 -6.76 -6.12
N MET A 56 -11.46 -7.45 -6.15
CA MET A 56 -10.15 -6.82 -5.95
C MET A 56 -9.78 -5.89 -7.10
N LEU A 57 -10.07 -6.28 -8.35
CA LEU A 57 -9.83 -5.43 -9.51
C LEU A 57 -10.66 -4.14 -9.44
N PHE A 58 -11.98 -4.24 -9.18
CA PHE A 58 -12.84 -3.06 -9.08
C PHE A 58 -12.43 -2.13 -7.94
N PHE A 59 -12.01 -2.68 -6.80
CA PHE A 59 -11.44 -1.88 -5.72
C PHE A 59 -10.16 -1.16 -6.17
N GLY A 60 -9.22 -1.88 -6.81
CA GLY A 60 -7.97 -1.32 -7.31
C GLY A 60 -8.17 -0.20 -8.35
N VAL A 61 -9.10 -0.37 -9.29
CA VAL A 61 -9.47 0.67 -10.26
C VAL A 61 -10.14 1.86 -9.58
N GLY A 62 -11.00 1.60 -8.60
CA GLY A 62 -11.67 2.62 -7.80
C GLY A 62 -10.71 3.61 -7.14
N LEU A 63 -9.50 3.18 -6.74
CA LEU A 63 -8.49 4.04 -6.10
C LEU A 63 -8.20 5.33 -6.88
N PHE A 64 -8.34 5.29 -8.21
CA PHE A 64 -8.04 6.41 -9.10
C PHE A 64 -9.25 7.32 -9.34
N ALA A 65 -10.46 6.86 -9.07
CA ALA A 65 -11.69 7.51 -9.50
C ALA A 65 -11.84 8.96 -8.97
N LEU A 66 -11.50 9.20 -7.71
CA LEU A 66 -11.59 10.53 -7.09
C LEU A 66 -10.25 11.30 -7.10
N GLY A 67 -9.19 10.71 -7.62
CA GLY A 67 -7.86 11.32 -7.62
C GLY A 67 -7.79 12.63 -8.37
N ALA A 68 -8.42 12.72 -9.54
CA ALA A 68 -8.45 13.92 -10.36
C ALA A 68 -9.15 15.12 -9.68
N PHE A 69 -10.02 14.86 -8.71
CA PHE A 69 -10.70 15.89 -7.91
C PHE A 69 -9.93 16.27 -6.64
N ASN A 70 -8.91 15.52 -6.28
CA ASN A 70 -8.18 15.70 -5.03
C ASN A 70 -7.67 17.13 -4.85
N ASN A 71 -7.05 17.74 -5.89
CA ASN A 71 -6.54 19.09 -5.81
C ASN A 71 -7.64 20.11 -5.52
N TYR A 72 -8.76 20.05 -6.25
CA TYR A 72 -9.91 20.92 -6.04
C TYR A 72 -10.50 20.76 -4.63
N LEU A 73 -10.74 19.53 -4.19
CA LEU A 73 -11.32 19.25 -2.88
C LEU A 73 -10.45 19.80 -1.74
N VAL A 74 -9.13 19.61 -1.82
CA VAL A 74 -8.16 20.07 -0.80
C VAL A 74 -8.05 21.59 -0.73
N GLN A 75 -8.36 22.30 -1.81
CA GLN A 75 -8.38 23.77 -1.84
C GLN A 75 -9.69 24.34 -1.29
N VAL A 76 -10.83 23.74 -1.67
CA VAL A 76 -12.15 24.23 -1.26
C VAL A 76 -12.48 23.86 0.18
N TYR A 77 -12.16 22.63 0.58
CA TYR A 77 -12.52 22.10 1.89
C TYR A 77 -11.28 21.89 2.77
N ARG A 78 -11.49 21.81 4.08
CA ARG A 78 -10.43 21.45 5.02
C ARG A 78 -9.99 19.99 4.78
N ARG A 79 -8.69 19.77 4.61
CA ARG A 79 -8.10 18.43 4.37
C ARG A 79 -8.58 17.36 5.35
N ARG A 80 -8.65 17.73 6.66
CA ARG A 80 -9.18 16.83 7.70
C ARG A 80 -10.62 16.43 7.43
N THR A 81 -11.48 17.37 7.02
CA THR A 81 -12.89 17.09 6.72
C THR A 81 -13.03 16.14 5.54
N ILE A 82 -12.26 16.35 4.46
CA ILE A 82 -12.25 15.44 3.30
C ILE A 82 -11.86 14.03 3.73
N CYS A 83 -10.78 13.91 4.51
CA CYS A 83 -10.31 12.62 5.00
C CYS A 83 -11.38 11.89 5.81
N ILE A 84 -11.99 12.57 6.79
CA ILE A 84 -13.04 11.98 7.65
C ILE A 84 -14.30 11.63 6.84
N VAL A 85 -14.78 12.52 5.98
CA VAL A 85 -15.96 12.26 5.15
C VAL A 85 -15.72 11.06 4.24
N SER A 86 -14.56 10.97 3.60
CA SER A 86 -14.20 9.81 2.77
C SER A 86 -14.17 8.51 3.57
N GLN A 87 -13.67 8.53 4.82
CA GLN A 87 -13.68 7.36 5.71
C GLN A 87 -15.10 6.95 6.12
N ILE A 88 -15.97 7.93 6.40
CA ILE A 88 -17.39 7.68 6.69
C ILE A 88 -18.10 7.09 5.47
N CYS A 89 -17.87 7.66 4.27
CA CYS A 89 -18.45 7.13 3.03
C CYS A 89 -17.97 5.69 2.76
N PHE A 90 -16.68 5.41 2.96
CA PHE A 90 -16.15 4.03 2.88
C PHE A 90 -16.87 3.08 3.84
N PHE A 91 -17.06 3.50 5.09
CA PHE A 91 -17.75 2.71 6.11
C PHE A 91 -19.22 2.41 5.70
N ILE A 92 -19.94 3.42 5.21
CA ILE A 92 -21.33 3.25 4.74
C ILE A 92 -21.37 2.26 3.57
N VAL A 93 -20.49 2.44 2.57
CA VAL A 93 -20.44 1.55 1.40
C VAL A 93 -20.04 0.14 1.80
N PHE A 94 -19.15 -0.03 2.78
CA PHE A 94 -18.79 -1.34 3.32
C PHE A 94 -19.98 -2.02 4.01
N ALA A 95 -20.72 -1.29 4.85
CA ALA A 95 -21.92 -1.81 5.49
C ALA A 95 -23.01 -2.21 4.47
N LEU A 96 -23.21 -1.38 3.43
CA LEU A 96 -24.08 -1.71 2.31
C LEU A 96 -23.60 -2.95 1.56
N HIS A 97 -22.29 -3.09 1.33
CA HIS A 97 -21.73 -4.25 0.67
C HIS A 97 -21.98 -5.54 1.46
N LEU A 98 -21.85 -5.53 2.77
CA LEU A 98 -22.17 -6.67 3.63
C LEU A 98 -23.66 -7.05 3.50
N TYR A 99 -24.56 -6.07 3.55
CA TYR A 99 -25.99 -6.29 3.41
C TYR A 99 -26.37 -6.84 2.03
N VAL A 100 -25.79 -6.27 0.96
CA VAL A 100 -26.10 -6.63 -0.43
C VAL A 100 -25.54 -8.00 -0.81
N THR A 101 -24.39 -8.43 -0.24
CA THR A 101 -23.84 -9.78 -0.48
C THR A 101 -24.80 -10.89 -0.05
N GLU A 102 -25.66 -10.63 0.92
CA GLU A 102 -26.64 -11.61 1.37
C GLU A 102 -27.90 -11.67 0.49
N THR A 103 -28.24 -10.59 -0.22
CA THR A 103 -29.58 -10.41 -0.81
C THR A 103 -29.62 -10.15 -2.32
N MET A 104 -28.54 -9.72 -2.98
CA MET A 104 -28.62 -9.12 -4.31
C MET A 104 -27.55 -9.58 -5.33
N SER A 105 -27.72 -9.07 -6.57
CA SER A 105 -26.96 -9.42 -7.76
C SER A 105 -25.48 -9.02 -7.74
N ALA A 106 -24.63 -9.84 -8.36
CA ALA A 106 -23.19 -9.60 -8.49
C ALA A 106 -22.79 -8.21 -9.05
N PRO A 107 -23.48 -7.58 -10.03
CA PRO A 107 -23.10 -6.27 -10.55
C PRO A 107 -23.09 -5.16 -9.50
N LEU A 108 -24.03 -5.13 -8.58
CA LEU A 108 -24.09 -4.10 -7.54
C LEU A 108 -22.89 -4.21 -6.58
N ASN A 109 -22.46 -5.43 -6.28
CA ASN A 109 -21.28 -5.67 -5.46
C ASN A 109 -19.99 -5.12 -6.10
N TYR A 110 -19.84 -5.20 -7.44
CA TYR A 110 -18.71 -4.58 -8.15
C TYR A 110 -18.73 -3.06 -8.02
N VAL A 111 -19.91 -2.42 -8.16
CA VAL A 111 -20.06 -0.97 -8.00
C VAL A 111 -19.71 -0.55 -6.57
N LEU A 112 -20.17 -1.29 -5.57
CA LEU A 112 -19.85 -1.01 -4.17
C LEU A 112 -18.33 -1.17 -3.90
N ARG A 113 -17.69 -2.20 -4.44
CA ARG A 113 -16.24 -2.38 -4.32
C ARG A 113 -15.45 -1.26 -5.00
N PHE A 114 -15.89 -0.81 -6.18
CA PHE A 114 -15.31 0.36 -6.84
C PHE A 114 -15.47 1.63 -6.00
N ALA A 115 -16.66 1.88 -5.45
CA ALA A 115 -16.91 3.02 -4.57
C ALA A 115 -16.06 2.98 -3.29
N MET A 116 -15.91 1.79 -2.68
CA MET A 116 -15.00 1.60 -1.54
C MET A 116 -13.57 1.99 -1.91
N GLY A 117 -13.07 1.52 -3.06
CA GLY A 117 -11.75 1.89 -3.58
C GLY A 117 -11.62 3.40 -3.77
N ALA A 118 -12.63 4.06 -4.35
CA ALA A 118 -12.64 5.50 -4.59
C ALA A 118 -12.53 6.32 -3.28
N PHE A 119 -13.32 6.00 -2.28
CA PHE A 119 -13.27 6.70 -0.99
C PHE A 119 -12.00 6.36 -0.20
N TRP A 120 -11.55 5.10 -0.26
CA TRP A 120 -10.29 4.73 0.38
C TRP A 120 -9.11 5.47 -0.26
N GLY A 121 -9.03 5.50 -1.59
CA GLY A 121 -7.98 6.17 -2.33
C GLY A 121 -7.94 7.67 -2.05
N LEU A 122 -9.08 8.36 -2.06
CA LEU A 122 -9.16 9.79 -1.74
C LEU A 122 -8.67 10.07 -0.31
N SER A 123 -9.20 9.35 0.69
CA SER A 123 -8.75 9.51 2.08
C SER A 123 -7.25 9.24 2.23
N LYS A 124 -6.73 8.20 1.56
CA LYS A 124 -5.32 7.83 1.59
C LYS A 124 -4.42 8.91 1.01
N MET A 125 -4.78 9.47 -0.14
CA MET A 125 -4.02 10.58 -0.78
C MET A 125 -3.98 11.82 0.13
N VAL A 126 -5.10 12.16 0.78
CA VAL A 126 -5.16 13.32 1.68
C VAL A 126 -4.39 13.04 2.98
N LEU A 127 -4.55 11.88 3.59
CA LEU A 127 -3.90 11.52 4.85
C LEU A 127 -2.39 11.38 4.67
N ALA A 128 -1.96 10.53 3.77
CA ALA A 128 -0.56 10.20 3.55
C ALA A 128 0.20 11.27 2.75
N GLY A 129 -0.45 11.90 1.78
CA GLY A 129 0.18 12.92 0.93
C GLY A 129 0.26 14.30 1.57
N THR A 130 -0.63 14.62 2.53
CA THR A 130 -0.68 15.98 3.07
C THR A 130 -0.80 16.07 4.59
N LEU A 131 -1.80 15.44 5.23
CA LEU A 131 -2.10 15.67 6.65
C LEU A 131 -0.95 15.30 7.59
N ILE A 132 -0.29 14.17 7.36
CA ILE A 132 0.82 13.72 8.20
C ILE A 132 2.02 14.65 8.01
N THR A 133 2.34 15.00 6.76
CA THR A 133 3.49 15.88 6.44
C THR A 133 3.28 17.32 6.86
N ASP A 134 2.03 17.81 6.95
CA ASP A 134 1.70 19.15 7.45
C ASP A 134 2.05 19.33 8.94
N LYS A 135 2.20 18.23 9.70
CA LYS A 135 2.63 18.26 11.10
C LYS A 135 4.14 18.23 11.29
N CYS A 136 4.90 18.06 10.22
CA CYS A 136 6.34 17.97 10.26
C CYS A 136 6.99 19.29 9.79
N LYS A 137 8.18 19.60 10.33
CA LYS A 137 9.03 20.67 9.79
C LYS A 137 9.42 20.33 8.34
N SER A 138 9.69 21.33 7.52
CA SER A 138 10.04 21.15 6.10
C SER A 138 11.23 20.21 5.90
N ALA A 139 12.22 20.25 6.78
CA ALA A 139 13.40 19.37 6.74
C ALA A 139 13.05 17.89 7.01
N ASP A 140 12.03 17.64 7.84
CA ASP A 140 11.66 16.29 8.28
C ASP A 140 10.65 15.60 7.36
N ARG A 141 10.11 16.30 6.35
CA ARG A 141 9.05 15.77 5.47
C ARG A 141 9.49 14.53 4.68
N SER A 142 10.75 14.46 4.27
CA SER A 142 11.29 13.28 3.58
C SER A 142 11.21 12.05 4.47
N LEU A 143 11.67 12.18 5.72
CA LEU A 143 11.62 11.11 6.72
C LEU A 143 10.17 10.75 7.10
N ALA A 144 9.29 11.75 7.20
CA ALA A 144 7.87 11.51 7.45
C ALA A 144 7.22 10.66 6.35
N ASN A 145 7.51 10.97 5.08
CA ASN A 145 7.05 10.17 3.93
C ASN A 145 7.57 8.74 3.99
N GLU A 146 8.79 8.54 4.45
CA GLU A 146 9.37 7.21 4.61
C GLU A 146 8.61 6.41 5.69
N TYR A 147 8.31 7.01 6.85
CA TYR A 147 7.47 6.37 7.87
C TYR A 147 6.07 6.04 7.36
N ILE A 148 5.43 6.95 6.62
CA ILE A 148 4.11 6.72 6.01
C ILE A 148 4.16 5.49 5.07
N SER A 149 5.20 5.40 4.25
CA SER A 149 5.36 4.28 3.33
C SER A 149 5.62 2.95 4.06
N TRP A 150 6.38 2.99 5.16
CA TRP A 150 6.61 1.81 6.00
C TRP A 150 5.35 1.36 6.71
N THR A 151 4.55 2.26 7.26
CA THR A 151 3.28 1.89 7.91
C THR A 151 2.37 1.14 6.95
N SER A 152 2.27 1.60 5.70
CA SER A 152 1.42 0.94 4.71
C SER A 152 1.97 -0.42 4.26
N ARG A 153 3.30 -0.57 4.11
CA ARG A 153 3.91 -1.87 3.79
C ARG A 153 3.70 -2.90 4.88
N LEU A 154 3.84 -2.49 6.14
CA LEU A 154 3.63 -3.36 7.29
C LEU A 154 2.15 -3.71 7.49
N SER A 155 1.23 -2.80 7.18
CA SER A 155 -0.21 -3.02 7.35
C SER A 155 -0.75 -4.15 6.46
N PHE A 156 -0.16 -4.37 5.28
CA PHE A 156 -0.62 -5.41 4.36
C PHE A 156 -0.50 -6.83 4.94
N PRO A 157 0.69 -7.37 5.27
CA PRO A 157 0.78 -8.70 5.88
C PRO A 157 0.19 -8.75 7.29
N LEU A 158 0.19 -7.61 8.03
CA LEU A 158 -0.44 -7.52 9.34
C LEU A 158 -1.96 -7.76 9.25
N ALA A 159 -2.61 -7.36 8.16
CA ALA A 159 -4.03 -7.63 7.94
C ALA A 159 -4.33 -9.13 7.86
N PHE A 160 -3.46 -9.92 7.21
CA PHE A 160 -3.58 -11.39 7.18
C PHE A 160 -3.38 -12.00 8.56
N ILE A 161 -2.35 -11.56 9.29
CA ILE A 161 -2.06 -12.04 10.65
C ILE A 161 -3.24 -11.77 11.58
N LEU A 162 -3.80 -10.55 11.53
CA LEU A 162 -4.97 -10.17 12.31
C LEU A 162 -6.21 -10.99 11.92
N TYR A 163 -6.44 -11.19 10.62
CA TYR A 163 -7.54 -11.98 10.13
C TYR A 163 -7.49 -13.40 10.72
N PHE A 164 -6.38 -14.09 10.59
CA PHE A 164 -6.22 -15.44 11.11
C PHE A 164 -6.28 -15.48 12.64
N GLY A 165 -5.71 -14.49 13.32
CA GLY A 165 -5.80 -14.37 14.76
C GLY A 165 -7.24 -14.25 15.25
N VAL A 166 -8.03 -13.35 14.64
CA VAL A 166 -9.44 -13.16 15.00
C VAL A 166 -10.29 -14.36 14.60
N ALA A 167 -10.10 -14.89 13.39
CA ALA A 167 -10.87 -16.03 12.90
C ALA A 167 -10.71 -17.29 13.77
N ARG A 168 -9.53 -17.47 14.39
CA ARG A 168 -9.26 -18.60 15.29
C ARG A 168 -10.10 -18.55 16.58
N PHE A 169 -10.35 -17.34 17.12
CA PHE A 169 -11.01 -17.18 18.41
C PHE A 169 -12.48 -16.77 18.26
N LEU A 170 -12.82 -16.02 17.21
CA LEU A 170 -14.14 -15.42 17.06
C LEU A 170 -14.49 -15.26 15.57
N ILE A 171 -15.03 -16.32 14.96
CA ILE A 171 -15.37 -16.32 13.52
C ILE A 171 -16.34 -15.17 13.18
N SER A 172 -17.38 -14.96 13.96
CA SER A 172 -18.32 -13.86 13.77
C SER A 172 -17.72 -12.47 13.97
N GLY A 173 -16.60 -12.37 14.71
CA GLY A 173 -15.88 -11.13 14.96
C GLY A 173 -15.07 -10.62 13.78
N VAL A 174 -14.80 -11.47 12.79
CA VAL A 174 -13.98 -11.13 11.61
C VAL A 174 -14.54 -9.94 10.84
N LEU A 175 -15.86 -9.84 10.72
CA LEU A 175 -16.54 -8.75 10.01
C LEU A 175 -16.47 -7.40 10.72
N PHE A 176 -16.25 -7.38 12.04
CA PHE A 176 -16.18 -6.15 12.82
C PHE A 176 -14.80 -5.47 12.76
N VAL A 177 -13.75 -6.18 12.37
CA VAL A 177 -12.39 -5.61 12.34
C VAL A 177 -12.27 -4.38 11.43
N PRO A 178 -12.74 -4.39 10.17
CA PRO A 178 -12.73 -3.19 9.32
C PRO A 178 -13.53 -2.02 9.92
N ILE A 179 -14.66 -2.31 10.57
CA ILE A 179 -15.52 -1.32 11.23
C ILE A 179 -14.78 -0.64 12.37
N ILE A 180 -14.16 -1.44 13.23
CA ILE A 180 -13.38 -0.94 14.39
C ILE A 180 -12.18 -0.13 13.93
N THR A 181 -11.43 -0.61 12.94
CA THR A 181 -10.25 0.08 12.44
C THR A 181 -10.58 1.42 11.78
N VAL A 182 -11.67 1.52 11.01
CA VAL A 182 -12.17 2.81 10.48
C VAL A 182 -12.59 3.74 11.60
N GLY A 183 -13.40 3.26 12.55
CA GLY A 183 -13.86 4.06 13.69
C GLY A 183 -12.70 4.64 14.51
N LEU A 184 -11.69 3.81 14.82
CA LEU A 184 -10.49 4.25 15.53
C LEU A 184 -9.65 5.22 14.72
N SER A 185 -9.52 5.02 13.38
CA SER A 185 -8.84 5.97 12.50
C SER A 185 -9.50 7.34 12.52
N ILE A 186 -10.83 7.40 12.41
CA ILE A 186 -11.61 8.64 12.49
C ILE A 186 -11.42 9.30 13.87
N PHE A 187 -11.50 8.53 14.95
CA PHE A 187 -11.30 9.03 16.30
C PHE A 187 -9.93 9.69 16.46
N LEU A 188 -8.85 9.04 16.02
CA LEU A 188 -7.50 9.60 16.08
C LEU A 188 -7.37 10.88 15.25
N LEU A 189 -7.99 10.93 14.06
CA LEU A 189 -8.03 12.14 13.25
C LEU A 189 -8.77 13.28 13.96
N LEU A 190 -9.80 12.98 14.74
CA LEU A 190 -10.53 13.98 15.55
C LEU A 190 -9.70 14.49 16.73
N CYS A 191 -8.79 13.71 17.28
CA CYS A 191 -7.90 14.14 18.38
C CYS A 191 -6.80 15.12 17.93
N VAL A 192 -6.43 15.13 16.64
CA VAL A 192 -5.37 16.02 16.14
C VAL A 192 -5.94 17.34 15.64
N LYS A 193 -5.48 18.46 16.19
CA LYS A 193 -5.87 19.82 15.74
C LYS A 193 -5.01 20.26 14.54
N PHE A 194 -5.65 20.77 13.49
CA PHE A 194 -5.01 21.36 12.32
C PHE A 194 -5.41 22.84 12.24
N PRO A 195 -4.57 23.75 12.76
CA PRO A 195 -4.90 25.18 12.79
C PRO A 195 -4.81 25.82 11.40
N PHE A 196 -4.06 25.22 10.49
CA PHE A 196 -3.75 25.79 9.19
C PHE A 196 -4.85 25.50 8.15
N ARG A 197 -5.25 26.53 7.42
CA ARG A 197 -6.05 26.44 6.20
C ARG A 197 -5.19 26.93 5.05
N VAL A 198 -5.12 26.16 3.98
CA VAL A 198 -4.39 26.56 2.77
C VAL A 198 -5.08 27.80 2.20
N PRO A 199 -4.32 28.86 1.78
CA PRO A 199 -4.89 29.96 1.04
C PRO A 199 -5.64 29.44 -0.19
N TYR A 200 -6.82 30.02 -0.46
CA TYR A 200 -7.61 29.63 -1.62
C TYR A 200 -6.90 30.09 -2.89
N GLU A 201 -6.65 29.16 -3.77
CA GLU A 201 -6.18 29.40 -5.13
C GLU A 201 -7.24 28.89 -6.10
N GLU A 202 -7.49 29.62 -7.17
CA GLU A 202 -8.39 29.14 -8.23
C GLU A 202 -7.77 27.94 -8.93
N VAL A 203 -8.36 26.77 -8.73
CA VAL A 203 -7.92 25.51 -9.32
C VAL A 203 -9.02 24.90 -10.18
N LYS A 204 -8.62 24.24 -11.25
CA LYS A 204 -9.53 23.46 -12.08
C LYS A 204 -10.17 22.35 -11.24
N ARG A 205 -11.47 22.09 -11.45
CA ARG A 205 -12.20 21.03 -10.73
C ARG A 205 -11.58 19.65 -10.94
N CYS A 206 -11.05 19.38 -12.14
CA CYS A 206 -10.39 18.14 -12.50
C CYS A 206 -8.97 18.47 -12.97
N SER A 207 -7.95 17.96 -12.28
CA SER A 207 -6.54 18.14 -12.64
C SER A 207 -5.69 16.95 -12.17
N LEU A 208 -4.54 16.77 -12.82
CA LEU A 208 -3.55 15.78 -12.38
C LEU A 208 -2.67 16.30 -11.23
N ASP A 209 -2.74 17.61 -10.93
CA ASP A 209 -1.99 18.19 -9.83
C ASP A 209 -2.39 17.55 -8.50
N ARG A 210 -1.39 17.29 -7.65
CA ARG A 210 -1.54 16.58 -6.37
C ARG A 210 -2.16 15.18 -6.47
N PHE A 211 -2.28 14.65 -7.69
CA PHE A 211 -2.79 13.31 -7.97
C PHE A 211 -1.71 12.44 -8.57
N PHE A 212 -1.22 12.77 -9.76
CA PHE A 212 -0.32 11.90 -10.52
C PHE A 212 0.82 12.68 -11.19
N HIS A 213 2.08 12.22 -11.02
CA HIS A 213 3.26 12.83 -11.60
C HIS A 213 3.69 12.08 -12.87
N LEU A 214 3.42 12.66 -14.03
CA LEU A 214 3.64 12.02 -15.34
C LEU A 214 5.12 11.79 -15.70
N LYS A 215 6.06 12.58 -15.16
CA LYS A 215 7.48 12.45 -15.49
C LYS A 215 8.12 11.14 -14.96
N ASP A 216 7.52 10.50 -13.96
CA ASP A 216 8.05 9.32 -13.29
C ASP A 216 7.34 8.01 -13.68
N VAL A 217 6.80 7.93 -14.92
CA VAL A 217 6.07 6.75 -15.41
C VAL A 217 6.91 5.47 -15.30
N ALA A 218 8.22 5.53 -15.56
CA ALA A 218 9.09 4.37 -15.43
C ALA A 218 9.18 3.87 -13.97
N LEU A 219 9.34 4.79 -13.00
CA LEU A 219 9.34 4.43 -11.57
C LEU A 219 7.98 3.89 -11.13
N PHE A 220 6.90 4.48 -11.64
CA PHE A 220 5.54 4.01 -11.40
C PHE A 220 5.36 2.58 -11.92
N ALA A 221 5.81 2.27 -13.14
CA ALA A 221 5.76 0.93 -13.70
C ALA A 221 6.58 -0.09 -12.90
N ILE A 222 7.81 0.26 -12.45
CA ILE A 222 8.63 -0.59 -11.58
C ILE A 222 7.90 -0.87 -10.27
N THR A 223 7.28 0.15 -9.67
CA THR A 223 6.54 0.02 -8.42
C THR A 223 5.35 -0.91 -8.56
N ILE A 224 4.53 -0.72 -9.62
CA ILE A 224 3.41 -1.62 -9.96
C ILE A 224 3.92 -3.04 -10.07
N PHE A 225 5.01 -3.24 -10.78
CA PHE A 225 5.52 -4.56 -11.11
C PHE A 225 5.98 -5.34 -9.87
N ILE A 226 6.77 -4.71 -8.97
CA ILE A 226 7.20 -5.35 -7.73
C ILE A 226 5.99 -5.72 -6.86
N THR A 227 5.04 -4.82 -6.71
CA THR A 227 3.87 -5.06 -5.87
C THR A 227 2.85 -5.99 -6.51
N PHE A 228 2.79 -6.07 -7.85
CA PHE A 228 2.06 -7.09 -8.58
C PHE A 228 2.55 -8.50 -8.22
N ILE A 229 3.86 -8.72 -8.19
CA ILE A 229 4.43 -10.01 -7.78
C ILE A 229 4.06 -10.33 -6.34
N VAL A 230 4.13 -9.34 -5.44
CA VAL A 230 3.72 -9.53 -4.04
C VAL A 230 2.24 -9.92 -3.96
N GLY A 231 1.36 -9.22 -4.66
CA GLY A 231 -0.07 -9.53 -4.72
C GLY A 231 -0.33 -10.95 -5.24
N LEU A 232 0.36 -11.35 -6.31
CA LEU A 232 0.27 -12.68 -6.90
C LEU A 232 0.72 -13.78 -5.93
N LEU A 233 1.84 -13.56 -5.21
CA LEU A 233 2.31 -14.50 -4.19
C LEU A 233 1.29 -14.68 -3.07
N PHE A 234 0.73 -13.59 -2.56
CA PHE A 234 -0.27 -13.66 -1.48
C PHE A 234 -1.59 -14.31 -1.94
N ALA A 235 -1.96 -14.15 -3.21
CA ALA A 235 -3.11 -14.82 -3.78
C ALA A 235 -2.92 -16.35 -3.87
N GLN A 236 -1.71 -16.81 -4.19
CA GLN A 236 -1.41 -18.23 -4.35
C GLN A 236 -1.12 -18.93 -3.03
N VAL A 237 -0.49 -18.26 -2.10
CA VAL A 237 0.09 -18.88 -0.91
C VAL A 237 -0.81 -18.81 0.30
N GLY A 238 -1.78 -17.91 0.39
CA GLY A 238 -2.84 -17.78 1.42
C GLY A 238 -2.62 -18.41 2.82
N GLN A 239 -1.40 -18.89 3.14
CA GLN A 239 -1.07 -19.62 4.35
C GLN A 239 -0.53 -18.67 5.43
N ILE A 240 -1.01 -18.88 6.65
CA ILE A 240 -0.62 -18.11 7.85
C ILE A 240 0.90 -18.03 8.04
N PRO A 241 1.68 -19.13 7.99
CA PRO A 241 3.11 -19.08 8.27
C PRO A 241 3.88 -18.17 7.33
N LEU A 242 3.54 -18.17 6.04
CA LEU A 242 4.28 -17.42 5.03
C LEU A 242 4.00 -15.93 5.09
N SER A 243 2.76 -15.52 5.38
CA SER A 243 2.43 -14.12 5.64
C SER A 243 3.18 -13.57 6.87
N PHE A 244 3.30 -14.38 7.92
CA PHE A 244 4.06 -14.02 9.12
C PHE A 244 5.56 -13.89 8.83
N LEU A 245 6.15 -14.84 8.10
CA LEU A 245 7.57 -14.81 7.73
C LEU A 245 7.89 -13.59 6.86
N PHE A 246 7.03 -13.29 5.89
CA PHE A 246 7.16 -12.08 5.06
C PHE A 246 7.09 -10.81 5.92
N PHE A 247 6.17 -10.76 6.89
CA PHE A 247 6.07 -9.64 7.84
C PHE A 247 7.34 -9.48 8.68
N VAL A 248 7.91 -10.58 9.18
CA VAL A 248 9.20 -10.56 9.89
C VAL A 248 10.31 -9.98 9.01
N GLY A 249 10.38 -10.37 7.74
CA GLY A 249 11.32 -9.81 6.78
C GLY A 249 11.15 -8.29 6.60
N LEU A 250 9.92 -7.82 6.47
CA LEU A 250 9.63 -6.38 6.42
C LEU A 250 10.05 -5.66 7.70
N LEU A 251 9.82 -6.25 8.88
CA LEU A 251 10.25 -5.66 10.16
C LEU A 251 11.78 -5.56 10.25
N LEU A 252 12.51 -6.58 9.80
CA LEU A 252 13.98 -6.53 9.75
C LEU A 252 14.46 -5.41 8.85
N SER A 253 13.84 -5.23 7.68
CA SER A 253 14.15 -4.13 6.78
C SER A 253 13.78 -2.77 7.40
N PHE A 254 12.68 -2.67 8.14
CA PHE A 254 12.30 -1.46 8.87
C PHE A 254 13.31 -1.10 9.98
N VAL A 255 13.77 -2.09 10.75
CA VAL A 255 14.81 -1.89 11.77
C VAL A 255 16.11 -1.39 11.13
N ARG A 256 16.49 -1.94 9.97
CA ARG A 256 17.66 -1.48 9.20
C ARG A 256 17.60 0.03 8.87
N LEU A 257 16.40 0.60 8.69
CA LEU A 257 16.21 2.03 8.45
C LEU A 257 16.91 2.91 9.50
N PHE A 258 16.87 2.50 10.77
CA PHE A 258 17.45 3.29 11.87
C PHE A 258 18.98 3.26 11.88
N PHE A 259 19.59 2.18 11.38
CA PHE A 259 21.05 1.99 11.37
C PHE A 259 21.69 2.40 10.05
N GLN A 260 20.91 2.58 8.99
CA GLN A 260 21.47 2.90 7.68
C GLN A 260 21.84 4.37 7.57
N VAL A 261 23.08 4.62 7.17
CA VAL A 261 23.55 5.97 6.77
C VAL A 261 23.03 6.22 5.35
N GLU A 262 22.61 7.43 5.04
CA GLU A 262 22.21 7.82 3.68
C GLU A 262 23.34 7.50 2.71
N THR A 263 23.08 6.59 1.78
CA THR A 263 24.08 6.19 0.79
C THR A 263 23.86 6.98 -0.49
N ARG A 264 24.95 7.51 -1.06
CA ARG A 264 24.95 8.16 -2.38
C ARG A 264 24.79 7.16 -3.54
N LEU A 265 24.64 5.87 -3.25
CA LEU A 265 24.71 4.76 -4.23
C LEU A 265 23.34 4.12 -4.50
N LEU A 266 22.25 4.90 -4.47
CA LEU A 266 20.88 4.42 -4.66
C LEU A 266 20.70 3.53 -5.91
N LYS A 267 21.38 3.85 -7.02
CA LYS A 267 21.31 3.05 -8.26
C LYS A 267 21.88 1.64 -8.08
N LYS A 268 23.03 1.53 -7.40
CA LYS A 268 23.66 0.22 -7.10
C LYS A 268 22.80 -0.57 -6.12
N GLU A 269 22.24 0.09 -5.10
CA GLU A 269 21.32 -0.54 -4.16
C GLU A 269 20.07 -1.07 -4.88
N LEU A 270 19.47 -0.28 -5.80
CA LEU A 270 18.32 -0.73 -6.58
C LEU A 270 18.64 -2.00 -7.36
N LEU A 271 19.81 -2.06 -8.03
CA LEU A 271 20.22 -3.22 -8.80
C LEU A 271 20.41 -4.45 -7.92
N ILE A 272 21.16 -4.30 -6.82
CA ILE A 272 21.45 -5.41 -5.89
C ILE A 272 20.16 -5.95 -5.27
N GLU A 273 19.32 -5.08 -4.74
CA GLU A 273 18.04 -5.49 -4.11
C GLU A 273 17.08 -6.11 -5.14
N SER A 274 17.12 -5.67 -6.40
CA SER A 274 16.34 -6.28 -7.49
C SER A 274 16.82 -7.70 -7.80
N ILE A 275 18.12 -7.93 -7.86
CA ILE A 275 18.70 -9.26 -8.08
C ILE A 275 18.37 -10.19 -6.91
N LEU A 276 18.50 -9.71 -5.67
CA LEU A 276 18.17 -10.47 -4.48
C LEU A 276 16.67 -10.82 -4.43
N PHE A 277 15.80 -9.87 -4.76
CA PHE A 277 14.36 -10.10 -4.84
C PHE A 277 14.01 -11.21 -5.83
N LEU A 278 14.60 -11.17 -7.03
CA LEU A 278 14.39 -12.18 -8.05
C LEU A 278 14.96 -13.55 -7.64
N GLY A 279 16.12 -13.58 -6.98
CA GLY A 279 16.74 -14.80 -6.46
C GLY A 279 15.88 -15.48 -5.39
N PHE A 280 15.39 -14.73 -4.40
CA PHE A 280 14.53 -15.27 -3.35
C PHE A 280 13.14 -15.64 -3.87
N LEU A 281 12.62 -14.92 -4.87
CA LEU A 281 11.39 -15.29 -5.56
C LEU A 281 11.54 -16.62 -6.27
N ALA A 282 12.62 -16.82 -7.04
CA ALA A 282 12.94 -18.10 -7.67
C ALA A 282 13.05 -19.22 -6.64
N GLY A 283 13.80 -18.97 -5.56
CA GLY A 283 13.95 -19.93 -4.47
C GLY A 283 12.62 -20.34 -3.85
N SER A 284 11.69 -19.40 -3.65
CA SER A 284 10.37 -19.69 -3.07
C SER A 284 9.47 -20.51 -3.99
N ILE A 285 9.62 -20.39 -5.31
CA ILE A 285 8.81 -21.13 -6.30
C ILE A 285 9.40 -22.53 -6.58
N LEU A 286 10.73 -22.61 -6.68
CA LEU A 286 11.42 -23.82 -7.10
C LEU A 286 11.68 -24.80 -5.94
N SER A 287 11.76 -24.29 -4.71
CA SER A 287 12.08 -25.11 -3.56
C SER A 287 10.94 -26.07 -3.20
N GLU A 288 11.29 -27.35 -3.02
CA GLU A 288 10.43 -28.36 -2.39
C GLU A 288 10.69 -28.48 -0.89
N ASN A 289 11.80 -27.91 -0.43
CA ASN A 289 12.18 -27.93 0.99
C ASN A 289 11.48 -26.79 1.73
N ALA A 290 10.63 -27.14 2.71
CA ALA A 290 9.89 -26.16 3.51
C ALA A 290 10.79 -25.16 4.25
N LEU A 291 11.96 -25.57 4.75
CA LEU A 291 12.90 -24.69 5.42
C LEU A 291 13.43 -23.62 4.46
N LEU A 292 13.84 -24.04 3.25
CA LEU A 292 14.35 -23.12 2.23
C LEU A 292 13.25 -22.15 1.77
N THR A 293 12.02 -22.63 1.56
CA THR A 293 10.86 -21.80 1.23
C THR A 293 10.60 -20.75 2.32
N ASN A 294 10.58 -21.16 3.59
CA ASN A 294 10.40 -20.25 4.72
C ASN A 294 11.49 -19.18 4.77
N PHE A 295 12.74 -19.56 4.57
CA PHE A 295 13.88 -18.64 4.49
C PHE A 295 13.69 -17.63 3.35
N CYS A 296 13.33 -18.10 2.16
CA CYS A 296 13.05 -17.23 1.00
C CYS A 296 11.94 -16.21 1.30
N TYR A 297 10.87 -16.56 2.01
CA TYR A 297 9.81 -15.61 2.36
C TYR A 297 10.26 -14.50 3.31
N VAL A 298 11.13 -14.79 4.29
CA VAL A 298 11.72 -13.75 5.15
C VAL A 298 12.54 -12.77 4.31
N PHE A 299 13.41 -13.28 3.43
CA PHE A 299 14.26 -12.43 2.59
C PHE A 299 13.48 -11.69 1.49
N LEU A 300 12.38 -12.27 0.97
CA LEU A 300 11.45 -11.57 0.09
C LEU A 300 10.83 -10.37 0.81
N GLY A 301 10.35 -10.53 2.04
CA GLY A 301 9.85 -9.41 2.83
C GLY A 301 10.90 -8.33 3.03
N MET A 302 12.14 -8.73 3.33
CA MET A 302 13.27 -7.80 3.52
C MET A 302 13.61 -7.03 2.23
N THR A 303 13.71 -7.71 1.09
CA THR A 303 14.02 -7.07 -0.21
C THR A 303 12.87 -6.18 -0.70
N VAL A 304 11.61 -6.58 -0.54
CA VAL A 304 10.44 -5.74 -0.85
C VAL A 304 10.42 -4.47 0.01
N GLY A 305 10.77 -4.59 1.29
CA GLY A 305 10.93 -3.45 2.19
C GLY A 305 11.98 -2.45 1.69
N ASN A 306 13.17 -2.95 1.34
CA ASN A 306 14.30 -2.16 0.84
C ASN A 306 13.98 -1.54 -0.53
N LEU A 307 13.47 -2.32 -1.49
CA LEU A 307 13.08 -1.82 -2.82
C LEU A 307 12.04 -0.71 -2.73
N GLY A 308 11.01 -0.90 -1.88
CA GLY A 308 9.99 0.13 -1.67
C GLY A 308 10.57 1.43 -1.10
N ARG A 309 11.58 1.36 -0.21
CA ARG A 309 12.31 2.52 0.30
C ARG A 309 13.10 3.22 -0.81
N ILE A 310 13.90 2.46 -1.55
CA ILE A 310 14.72 2.99 -2.65
C ILE A 310 13.87 3.67 -3.70
N LEU A 311 12.78 3.03 -4.14
CA LEU A 311 11.85 3.61 -5.12
C LEU A 311 11.22 4.89 -4.61
N GLN A 312 10.76 4.92 -3.37
CA GLN A 312 10.21 6.13 -2.77
C GLN A 312 11.23 7.28 -2.72
N GLN A 313 12.49 6.99 -2.39
CA GLN A 313 13.55 7.99 -2.43
C GLN A 313 13.77 8.52 -3.84
N PHE A 314 13.76 7.66 -4.87
CA PHE A 314 13.83 8.11 -6.27
C PHE A 314 12.67 9.04 -6.63
N PHE A 315 11.43 8.70 -6.24
CA PHE A 315 10.28 9.57 -6.48
C PHE A 315 10.42 10.94 -5.79
N THR A 316 10.97 10.99 -4.59
CA THR A 316 11.14 12.26 -3.86
C THR A 316 12.33 13.08 -4.34
N LEU A 317 13.37 12.46 -4.89
CA LEU A 317 14.56 13.14 -5.42
C LEU A 317 14.35 13.66 -6.84
N SER A 318 13.45 13.04 -7.63
CA SER A 318 13.20 13.44 -9.03
C SER A 318 12.33 14.69 -9.15
N VAL A 319 11.79 15.23 -8.05
CA VAL A 319 10.78 16.31 -8.08
C VAL A 319 11.17 17.51 -7.22
N SER A 320 10.63 18.67 -7.59
CA SER A 320 10.73 19.89 -6.80
C SER A 320 10.00 19.77 -5.44
N HIS A 321 10.31 20.66 -4.50
CA HIS A 321 9.66 20.66 -3.18
C HIS A 321 8.12 20.77 -3.26
N ALA A 322 7.59 21.51 -4.23
CA ALA A 322 6.16 21.70 -4.44
C ALA A 322 5.46 20.41 -4.93
N GLU A 323 6.16 19.60 -5.73
CA GLU A 323 5.61 18.39 -6.36
C GLU A 323 5.76 17.13 -5.50
N ARG A 324 6.46 17.18 -4.36
CA ARG A 324 6.73 16.00 -3.50
C ARG A 324 5.47 15.28 -3.04
N SER A 325 4.39 16.00 -2.75
CA SER A 325 3.11 15.39 -2.38
C SER A 325 2.52 14.60 -3.55
N THR A 326 2.62 15.13 -4.78
CA THR A 326 2.15 14.46 -5.99
C THR A 326 2.97 13.20 -6.29
N ALA A 327 4.30 13.28 -6.16
CA ALA A 327 5.19 12.14 -6.32
C ALA A 327 4.89 11.03 -5.29
N GLN A 328 4.67 11.42 -4.02
CA GLN A 328 4.28 10.48 -2.97
C GLN A 328 2.93 9.79 -3.28
N ASN A 329 1.94 10.55 -3.75
CA ASN A 329 0.65 9.98 -4.16
C ASN A 329 0.82 9.02 -5.34
N THR A 330 1.63 9.39 -6.36
CA THR A 330 1.94 8.52 -7.50
C THR A 330 2.57 7.21 -7.05
N PHE A 331 3.53 7.27 -6.14
CA PHE A 331 4.16 6.08 -5.56
C PHE A 331 3.16 5.18 -4.81
N ILE A 332 2.31 5.78 -3.94
CA ILE A 332 1.28 5.05 -3.19
C ILE A 332 0.30 4.37 -4.16
N LEU A 333 -0.22 5.12 -5.13
CA LEU A 333 -1.18 4.59 -6.11
C LEU A 333 -0.58 3.47 -6.98
N GLY A 334 0.68 3.60 -7.39
CA GLY A 334 1.38 2.55 -8.14
C GLY A 334 1.53 1.26 -7.34
N ARG A 335 1.90 1.40 -6.07
CA ARG A 335 2.02 0.27 -5.15
C ARG A 335 0.67 -0.45 -4.96
N GLU A 336 -0.39 0.29 -4.71
CA GLU A 336 -1.72 -0.28 -4.50
C GLU A 336 -2.25 -0.93 -5.77
N LEU A 337 -2.13 -0.27 -6.93
CA LEU A 337 -2.57 -0.82 -8.20
C LEU A 337 -1.88 -2.16 -8.48
N GLY A 338 -0.56 -2.21 -8.34
CA GLY A 338 0.19 -3.44 -8.54
C GLY A 338 -0.29 -4.56 -7.63
N LEU A 339 -0.48 -4.25 -6.34
CA LEU A 339 -0.96 -5.22 -5.36
C LEU A 339 -2.33 -5.81 -5.74
N TYR A 340 -3.32 -4.95 -6.03
CA TYR A 340 -4.68 -5.41 -6.35
C TYR A 340 -4.77 -6.12 -7.71
N VAL A 341 -4.00 -5.67 -8.72
CA VAL A 341 -3.92 -6.39 -10.00
C VAL A 341 -3.23 -7.75 -9.84
N GLY A 342 -2.18 -7.82 -9.00
CA GLY A 342 -1.51 -9.09 -8.67
C GLY A 342 -2.45 -10.08 -7.99
N LEU A 343 -3.22 -9.63 -7.02
CA LEU A 343 -4.26 -10.43 -6.36
C LEU A 343 -5.34 -10.90 -7.34
N PHE A 344 -5.82 -9.99 -8.21
CA PHE A 344 -6.79 -10.33 -9.26
C PHE A 344 -6.27 -11.45 -10.16
N VAL A 345 -5.06 -11.28 -10.72
CA VAL A 345 -4.47 -12.27 -11.61
C VAL A 345 -4.23 -13.58 -10.87
N GLY A 346 -3.73 -13.53 -9.64
CA GLY A 346 -3.44 -14.71 -8.85
C GLY A 346 -4.68 -15.54 -8.47
N TRP A 347 -5.86 -14.92 -8.36
CA TRP A 347 -7.11 -15.63 -8.06
C TRP A 347 -7.91 -16.00 -9.31
N PHE A 348 -7.80 -15.20 -10.34
CA PHE A 348 -8.52 -15.45 -11.58
C PHE A 348 -7.91 -16.63 -12.36
N PHE A 349 -6.57 -16.74 -12.33
CA PHE A 349 -5.84 -17.80 -13.01
C PHE A 349 -5.26 -18.80 -12.02
N THR A 350 -5.55 -20.08 -12.23
CA THR A 350 -4.88 -21.16 -11.50
C THR A 350 -3.50 -21.39 -12.10
N PHE A 351 -2.46 -20.93 -11.41
CA PHE A 351 -1.08 -21.11 -11.87
C PHE A 351 -0.51 -22.46 -11.39
N ASN A 352 -0.03 -23.25 -12.33
CA ASN A 352 0.85 -24.37 -12.02
C ASN A 352 2.32 -23.88 -11.91
N ARG A 353 3.25 -24.73 -11.44
CA ARG A 353 4.67 -24.35 -11.26
C ARG A 353 5.30 -23.79 -12.56
N VAL A 354 4.94 -24.33 -13.74
CA VAL A 354 5.49 -23.93 -15.04
C VAL A 354 5.02 -22.51 -15.40
N SER A 355 3.74 -22.23 -15.25
CA SER A 355 3.21 -20.87 -15.53
C SER A 355 3.75 -19.80 -14.55
N LEU A 356 3.98 -20.18 -13.28
CA LEU A 356 4.67 -19.30 -12.31
C LEU A 356 6.12 -19.05 -12.74
N LEU A 357 6.84 -20.04 -13.21
CA LEU A 357 8.21 -19.89 -13.73
C LEU A 357 8.26 -18.99 -14.97
N LEU A 358 7.32 -19.15 -15.91
CA LEU A 358 7.23 -18.27 -17.08
C LEU A 358 6.95 -16.82 -16.66
N LEU A 359 6.04 -16.62 -15.73
CA LEU A 359 5.72 -15.30 -15.18
C LEU A 359 6.92 -14.71 -14.44
N PHE A 360 7.70 -15.53 -13.74
CA PHE A 360 8.98 -15.14 -13.15
C PHE A 360 9.98 -14.71 -14.21
N LEU A 361 10.18 -15.46 -15.28
CA LEU A 361 11.10 -15.10 -16.36
C LEU A 361 10.70 -13.78 -17.04
N CYS A 362 9.41 -13.61 -17.34
CA CYS A 362 8.90 -12.32 -17.84
C CYS A 362 9.17 -11.19 -16.86
N SER A 363 9.08 -11.47 -15.56
CA SER A 363 9.38 -10.53 -14.48
C SER A 363 10.84 -10.08 -14.48
N VAL A 364 11.76 -11.02 -14.60
CA VAL A 364 13.20 -10.74 -14.65
C VAL A 364 13.53 -9.83 -15.84
N VAL A 365 12.98 -10.15 -17.01
CA VAL A 365 13.20 -9.37 -18.23
C VAL A 365 12.63 -7.95 -18.09
N ALA A 366 11.38 -7.83 -17.62
CA ALA A 366 10.73 -6.53 -17.45
C ALA A 366 11.46 -5.64 -16.41
N MET A 367 11.83 -6.21 -15.25
CA MET A 367 12.63 -5.50 -14.24
C MET A 367 13.99 -5.08 -14.79
N GLY A 368 14.70 -5.98 -15.47
CA GLY A 368 16.00 -5.69 -16.05
C GLY A 368 15.93 -4.54 -17.05
N VAL A 369 14.97 -4.56 -17.97
CA VAL A 369 14.75 -3.48 -18.94
C VAL A 369 14.42 -2.16 -18.26
N LEU A 370 13.49 -2.14 -17.29
CA LEU A 370 13.07 -0.92 -16.60
C LEU A 370 14.20 -0.31 -15.77
N VAL A 371 14.97 -1.12 -15.05
CA VAL A 371 16.13 -0.66 -14.25
C VAL A 371 17.21 -0.10 -15.17
N LEU A 372 17.53 -0.78 -16.28
CA LEU A 372 18.52 -0.31 -17.24
C LEU A 372 18.09 1.00 -17.92
N CYS A 373 16.81 1.12 -18.33
CA CYS A 373 16.27 2.36 -18.88
C CYS A 373 16.40 3.53 -17.88
N LYS A 374 16.11 3.29 -16.57
CA LYS A 374 16.22 4.34 -15.55
C LYS A 374 17.68 4.73 -15.27
N ILE A 375 18.60 3.79 -15.27
CA ILE A 375 20.04 4.07 -15.10
C ILE A 375 20.55 4.94 -16.27
N LYS A 376 20.22 4.58 -17.53
CA LYS A 376 20.61 5.35 -18.72
C LYS A 376 20.01 6.77 -18.76
N ALA A 377 18.74 6.92 -18.41
CA ALA A 377 18.07 8.23 -18.45
C ALA A 377 18.59 9.22 -17.38
N SER A 378 19.45 8.80 -16.49
CA SER A 378 20.01 9.60 -15.39
C SER A 378 21.53 9.81 -15.52
N GLU A 379 22.16 9.32 -16.59
CA GLU A 379 23.47 9.73 -17.11
C GLU A 379 23.32 10.94 -18.04
#